data_a044e24383fa533dff86e41ae4392b9a
#
_entry.id   a044e24383fa533dff86e41ae4392b9a
#
_cell.length_a   1.000
_cell.length_b   1.000
_cell.length_c   1.000
_cell.angle_alpha   90.00
_cell.angle_beta   90.00
_cell.angle_gamma   90.00
#
_symmetry.space_group_name_H-M   'P 1'
#
loop_
_entity.id
_entity.type
_entity.pdbx_description
1 polymer ?
#
loop_
_entity_poly.entity_id
_entity_poly.type
_entity_poly.pdbx_seq_one_letter_code
_entity_poly.pdbx_strand_id
1 'polypeptide(L)'
;VFRAMGNSEVSMRVSLLMNAINVSGNAILIYGFHCGTEGVAIPTLVSRFVAAFIIIKLLLKDKWSLHLERTFRFNPDWSMIRKILSVGIPNGLENSMFQLGKVLVLSLVSTFGTYAIAANAVSNVITLFSILPGQAICLAVTTVIARCVGAGDYEQAKYYNKKLILL
;
A
#
# COMPACT_ATOMS: atom_id res chain seq x y z
N VAL A 1 3.21 -5.79 -8.20
CA VAL A 1 3.37 -6.31 -9.56
C VAL A 1 3.40 -5.16 -10.55
N PHE A 2 2.32 -4.40 -10.83
CA PHE A 2 2.28 -3.33 -11.84
C PHE A 2 3.32 -2.22 -11.64
N ARG A 3 3.59 -1.83 -10.39
CA ARG A 3 4.65 -0.85 -10.08
C ARG A 3 6.04 -1.39 -10.41
N ALA A 4 6.31 -2.66 -10.13
CA ALA A 4 7.57 -3.31 -10.48
C ALA A 4 7.76 -3.43 -12.00
N MET A 5 6.67 -3.57 -12.77
CA MET A 5 6.69 -3.53 -14.23
C MET A 5 6.87 -2.11 -14.81
N GLY A 6 6.95 -1.07 -13.96
CA GLY A 6 7.05 0.33 -14.38
C GLY A 6 5.74 0.97 -14.82
N ASN A 7 4.63 0.28 -14.61
CA ASN A 7 3.30 0.74 -15.00
C ASN A 7 2.52 1.25 -13.77
N SER A 8 3.05 2.34 -13.17
CA SER A 8 2.45 2.97 -11.98
C SER A 8 1.08 3.58 -12.30
N GLU A 9 0.84 3.94 -13.57
CA GLU A 9 -0.41 4.54 -14.01
C GLU A 9 -1.62 3.64 -13.79
N VAL A 10 -1.49 2.35 -14.08
CA VAL A 10 -2.57 1.36 -13.85
C VAL A 10 -2.90 1.25 -12.36
N SER A 11 -1.87 1.17 -11.52
CA SER A 11 -2.05 1.12 -10.07
C SER A 11 -2.71 2.39 -9.53
N MET A 12 -2.33 3.56 -10.06
CA MET A 12 -2.91 4.84 -9.69
C MET A 12 -4.39 4.92 -10.10
N ARG A 13 -4.73 4.57 -11.33
CA ARG A 13 -6.12 4.59 -11.83
C ARG A 13 -7.03 3.66 -11.02
N VAL A 14 -6.57 2.45 -10.70
CA VAL A 14 -7.34 1.50 -9.88
C VAL A 14 -7.52 2.03 -8.45
N SER A 15 -6.49 2.63 -7.85
CA SER A 15 -6.59 3.23 -6.52
C SER A 15 -7.55 4.43 -6.50
N LEU A 16 -7.53 5.24 -7.56
CA LEU A 16 -8.42 6.40 -7.68
C LEU A 16 -9.87 5.96 -7.83
N LEU A 17 -10.13 4.94 -8.65
CA LEU A 17 -11.45 4.33 -8.78
C LEU A 17 -11.95 3.74 -7.46
N MET A 18 -11.08 3.00 -6.75
CA MET A 18 -11.39 2.43 -5.44
C MET A 18 -11.78 3.51 -4.44
N ASN A 19 -11.02 4.61 -4.38
CA ASN A 19 -11.32 5.74 -3.51
C ASN A 19 -12.62 6.44 -3.90
N ALA A 20 -12.88 6.64 -5.19
CA ALA A 20 -14.12 7.23 -5.67
C ALA A 20 -15.34 6.38 -5.26
N ILE A 21 -15.29 5.06 -5.44
CA ILE A 21 -16.35 4.14 -5.01
C ILE A 21 -16.52 4.18 -3.48
N ASN A 22 -15.42 4.23 -2.73
CA ASN A 22 -15.45 4.26 -1.27
C ASN A 22 -16.10 5.56 -0.76
N VAL A 23 -15.65 6.71 -1.26
CA VAL A 23 -16.19 8.03 -0.85
C VAL A 23 -17.66 8.16 -1.23
N SER A 24 -18.03 7.81 -2.47
CA SER A 24 -19.42 7.87 -2.94
C SER A 24 -20.31 6.90 -2.14
N GLY A 25 -19.85 5.68 -1.90
CA GLY A 25 -20.57 4.69 -1.11
C GLY A 25 -20.78 5.13 0.34
N ASN A 26 -19.73 5.67 0.97
CA ASN A 26 -19.84 6.24 2.32
C ASN A 26 -20.83 7.39 2.37
N ALA A 27 -20.77 8.31 1.40
CA ALA A 27 -21.70 9.42 1.35
C ALA A 27 -23.16 8.97 1.23
N ILE A 28 -23.45 8.02 0.35
CA ILE A 28 -24.80 7.49 0.14
C ILE A 28 -25.32 6.77 1.39
N LEU A 29 -24.50 5.91 2.01
CA LEU A 29 -24.95 5.10 3.14
C LEU A 29 -25.06 5.90 4.46
N ILE A 30 -24.18 6.87 4.65
CA ILE A 30 -24.22 7.71 5.86
C ILE A 30 -25.34 8.76 5.76
N TYR A 31 -25.36 9.50 4.65
CA TYR A 31 -26.31 10.62 4.49
C TYR A 31 -27.68 10.18 3.96
N GLY A 32 -27.74 9.14 3.08
CA GLY A 32 -28.98 8.66 2.49
C GLY A 32 -29.74 7.68 3.39
N PHE A 33 -29.01 6.69 3.91
CA PHE A 33 -29.64 5.62 4.71
C PHE A 33 -29.44 5.77 6.22
N HIS A 34 -28.71 6.81 6.68
CA HIS A 34 -28.42 7.07 8.10
C HIS A 34 -27.81 5.85 8.81
N CYS A 35 -27.11 4.98 8.09
CA CYS A 35 -26.41 3.85 8.64
C CYS A 35 -25.20 4.35 9.45
N GLY A 36 -25.07 3.91 10.69
CA GLY A 36 -23.95 4.26 11.56
C GLY A 36 -22.59 3.72 11.05
N THR A 37 -21.82 3.10 11.93
CA THR A 37 -20.49 2.54 11.59
C THR A 37 -20.52 1.48 10.49
N GLU A 38 -21.63 0.74 10.35
CA GLU A 38 -21.81 -0.24 9.28
C GLU A 38 -21.84 0.41 7.88
N GLY A 39 -22.36 1.63 7.79
CA GLY A 39 -22.39 2.42 6.56
C GLY A 39 -21.03 2.78 6.00
N VAL A 40 -19.95 2.71 6.80
CA VAL A 40 -18.56 2.91 6.35
C VAL A 40 -17.89 1.58 5.99
N ALA A 41 -18.25 0.50 6.69
CA ALA A 41 -17.64 -0.81 6.49
C ALA A 41 -18.02 -1.44 5.15
N ILE A 42 -19.29 -1.36 4.77
CA ILE A 42 -19.80 -1.97 3.53
C ILE A 42 -19.16 -1.37 2.27
N PRO A 43 -19.14 -0.03 2.05
CA PRO A 43 -18.49 0.55 0.88
C PRO A 43 -16.98 0.28 0.82
N THR A 44 -16.33 0.21 1.98
CA THR A 44 -14.91 -0.11 2.06
C THR A 44 -14.65 -1.55 1.59
N LEU A 45 -15.49 -2.49 1.97
CA LEU A 45 -15.39 -3.88 1.54
C LEU A 45 -15.67 -4.01 0.04
N VAL A 46 -16.78 -3.41 -0.44
CA VAL A 46 -17.15 -3.43 -1.87
C VAL A 46 -16.07 -2.81 -2.74
N SER A 47 -15.55 -1.63 -2.38
CA SER A 47 -14.50 -0.96 -3.15
C SER A 47 -13.23 -1.80 -3.27
N ARG A 48 -12.86 -2.51 -2.21
CA ARG A 48 -11.69 -3.42 -2.22
C ARG A 48 -11.93 -4.66 -3.08
N PHE A 49 -13.13 -5.25 -3.04
CA PHE A 49 -13.48 -6.38 -3.90
C PHE A 49 -13.46 -5.97 -5.38
N VAL A 50 -14.04 -4.81 -5.72
CA VAL A 50 -14.02 -4.28 -7.10
C VAL A 50 -12.59 -4.04 -7.56
N ALA A 51 -11.76 -3.42 -6.74
CA ALA A 51 -10.35 -3.18 -7.06
C ALA A 51 -9.58 -4.49 -7.27
N ALA A 52 -9.77 -5.49 -6.41
CA ALA A 52 -9.15 -6.81 -6.54
C ALA A 52 -9.58 -7.50 -7.85
N PHE A 53 -10.87 -7.47 -8.16
CA PHE A 53 -11.40 -8.05 -9.39
C PHE A 53 -10.83 -7.39 -10.65
N ILE A 54 -10.72 -6.05 -10.65
CA ILE A 54 -10.13 -5.30 -11.76
C ILE A 54 -8.66 -5.67 -11.93
N ILE A 55 -7.89 -5.72 -10.83
CA ILE A 55 -6.46 -6.06 -10.87
C ILE A 55 -6.26 -7.48 -11.38
N ILE A 56 -7.05 -8.45 -10.93
CA ILE A 56 -6.98 -9.84 -11.40
C ILE A 56 -7.30 -9.91 -12.89
N LYS A 57 -8.37 -9.22 -13.33
CA LYS A 57 -8.76 -9.17 -14.74
C LYS A 57 -7.70 -8.55 -15.64
N LEU A 58 -6.97 -7.55 -15.12
CA LEU A 58 -5.85 -6.91 -15.81
C LEU A 58 -4.62 -7.83 -15.89
N LEU A 59 -4.34 -8.61 -14.82
CA LEU A 59 -3.24 -9.59 -14.79
C LEU A 59 -3.49 -10.80 -15.69
N LEU A 60 -4.75 -11.12 -15.98
CA LEU A 60 -5.14 -12.21 -16.91
C LEU A 60 -5.05 -11.79 -18.38
N LYS A 61 -4.81 -10.51 -18.68
CA LYS A 61 -4.60 -10.06 -20.07
C LYS A 61 -3.16 -10.30 -20.50
N ASP A 62 -2.97 -11.05 -21.57
CA ASP A 62 -1.67 -11.41 -22.18
C ASP A 62 -0.83 -10.21 -22.70
N LYS A 63 -1.31 -8.99 -22.55
CA LYS A 63 -0.63 -7.77 -23.02
C LYS A 63 0.55 -7.34 -22.13
N TRP A 64 0.74 -7.96 -20.96
CA TRP A 64 1.72 -7.57 -19.97
C TRP A 64 2.86 -8.57 -19.92
N SER A 65 4.08 -8.09 -19.71
CA SER A 65 5.29 -8.94 -19.61
C SER A 65 5.24 -9.94 -18.45
N LEU A 66 4.40 -9.69 -17.45
CA LEU A 66 4.04 -10.63 -16.39
C LEU A 66 2.53 -10.83 -16.45
N HIS A 67 2.09 -11.99 -16.90
CA HIS A 67 0.69 -12.42 -16.89
C HIS A 67 0.55 -13.71 -16.11
N LEU A 68 -0.61 -13.91 -15.53
CA LEU A 68 -0.93 -15.19 -14.88
C LEU A 68 -1.37 -16.17 -15.96
N GLU A 69 -0.59 -17.24 -16.14
CA GLU A 69 -1.02 -18.37 -16.94
C GLU A 69 -2.31 -18.97 -16.35
N ARG A 70 -3.29 -19.25 -17.21
CA ARG A 70 -4.58 -19.82 -16.83
C ARG A 70 -4.48 -21.24 -16.28
N THR A 71 -3.29 -21.85 -16.37
CA THR A 71 -3.01 -23.20 -15.88
C THR A 71 -2.59 -23.11 -14.43
N PHE A 72 -3.46 -23.50 -13.51
CA PHE A 72 -3.22 -23.59 -12.08
C PHE A 72 -2.27 -24.78 -11.77
N ARG A 73 -1.03 -24.75 -12.24
CA ARG A 73 0.03 -25.65 -11.77
C ARG A 73 0.68 -24.99 -10.57
N PHE A 74 0.24 -25.40 -9.41
CA PHE A 74 0.83 -24.99 -8.14
C PHE A 74 2.16 -25.75 -7.97
N ASN A 75 3.24 -25.14 -8.42
CA ASN A 75 4.60 -25.66 -8.21
C ASN A 75 5.36 -24.63 -7.34
N PRO A 76 5.24 -24.72 -6.00
CA PRO A 76 5.87 -23.73 -5.11
C PRO A 76 7.39 -23.93 -5.12
N ASP A 77 8.10 -22.93 -5.61
CA ASP A 77 9.56 -22.87 -5.49
C ASP A 77 9.94 -22.44 -4.08
N TRP A 78 10.27 -23.42 -3.23
CA TRP A 78 10.65 -23.20 -1.84
C TRP A 78 11.91 -22.33 -1.70
N SER A 79 12.82 -22.35 -2.68
CA SER A 79 14.00 -21.49 -2.68
C SER A 79 13.61 -20.01 -2.77
N MET A 80 12.70 -19.69 -3.69
CA MET A 80 12.20 -18.33 -3.88
C MET A 80 11.36 -17.85 -2.70
N ILE A 81 10.49 -18.74 -2.18
CA ILE A 81 9.67 -18.44 -0.98
C ILE A 81 10.57 -18.13 0.21
N ARG A 82 11.62 -18.91 0.44
CA ARG A 82 12.55 -18.69 1.54
C ARG A 82 13.30 -17.35 1.41
N LYS A 83 13.70 -16.96 0.20
CA LYS A 83 14.33 -15.65 -0.06
C LYS A 83 13.37 -14.50 0.26
N ILE A 84 12.13 -14.60 -0.18
CA ILE A 84 11.10 -13.57 0.09
C ILE A 84 10.81 -13.49 1.59
N LEU A 85 10.64 -14.61 2.27
CA LEU A 85 10.37 -14.67 3.71
C LEU A 85 11.55 -14.16 4.53
N SER A 86 12.79 -14.42 4.14
CA SER A 86 13.96 -13.95 4.86
C SER A 86 14.07 -12.41 4.92
N VAL A 87 13.51 -11.72 3.93
CA VAL A 87 13.41 -10.26 3.93
C VAL A 87 12.08 -9.79 4.51
N GLY A 88 11.01 -10.54 4.24
CA GLY A 88 9.64 -10.17 4.65
C GLY A 88 9.40 -10.30 6.15
N ILE A 89 9.95 -11.33 6.81
CA ILE A 89 9.76 -11.54 8.24
C ILE A 89 10.38 -10.42 9.08
N PRO A 90 11.66 -10.04 8.91
CA PRO A 90 12.25 -8.93 9.66
C PRO A 90 11.50 -7.61 9.45
N ASN A 91 11.14 -7.31 8.20
CA ASN A 91 10.39 -6.09 7.88
C ASN A 91 8.96 -6.11 8.49
N GLY A 92 8.32 -7.30 8.50
CA GLY A 92 7.04 -7.49 9.17
C GLY A 92 7.13 -7.28 10.68
N LEU A 93 8.16 -7.81 11.33
CA LEU A 93 8.41 -7.63 12.76
C LEU A 93 8.67 -6.16 13.09
N GLU A 94 9.51 -5.47 12.32
CA GLU A 94 9.78 -4.03 12.48
C GLU A 94 8.49 -3.21 12.42
N ASN A 95 7.67 -3.43 11.38
CA ASN A 95 6.38 -2.74 11.25
C ASN A 95 5.42 -3.08 12.38
N SER A 96 5.40 -4.32 12.86
CA SER A 96 4.55 -4.75 13.97
C SER A 96 4.96 -4.05 15.28
N MET A 97 6.25 -3.97 15.57
CA MET A 97 6.76 -3.26 16.74
C MET A 97 6.44 -1.76 16.69
N PHE A 98 6.56 -1.15 15.51
CA PHE A 98 6.19 0.25 15.31
C PHE A 98 4.69 0.49 15.55
N GLN A 99 3.84 -0.40 15.08
CA GLN A 99 2.39 -0.33 15.31
C GLN A 99 2.02 -0.56 16.78
N LEU A 100 2.68 -1.50 17.46
CA LEU A 100 2.52 -1.69 18.91
C LEU A 100 2.89 -0.43 19.68
N GLY A 101 4.00 0.23 19.31
CA GLY A 101 4.40 1.50 19.90
C GLY A 101 3.32 2.58 19.74
N LYS A 102 2.73 2.70 18.55
CA LYS A 102 1.61 3.63 18.32
C LYS A 102 0.38 3.32 19.16
N VAL A 103 0.03 2.04 19.34
CA VAL A 103 -1.11 1.62 20.17
C VAL A 103 -0.85 1.97 21.63
N LEU A 104 0.36 1.72 22.14
CA LEU A 104 0.73 2.07 23.52
C LEU A 104 0.66 3.58 23.76
N VAL A 105 1.20 4.39 22.82
CA VAL A 105 1.11 5.85 22.90
C VAL A 105 -0.34 6.31 22.88
N LEU A 106 -1.19 5.74 22.01
CA LEU A 106 -2.60 6.09 21.94
C LEU A 106 -3.34 5.71 23.22
N SER A 107 -3.02 4.56 23.82
CA SER A 107 -3.54 4.13 25.11
C SER A 107 -3.18 5.12 26.23
N LEU A 108 -1.94 5.60 26.24
CA LEU A 108 -1.49 6.63 27.19
C LEU A 108 -2.23 7.95 26.95
N VAL A 109 -2.38 8.38 25.70
CA VAL A 109 -3.09 9.62 25.36
C VAL A 109 -4.57 9.53 25.77
N SER A 110 -5.16 8.35 25.71
CA SER A 110 -6.58 8.14 26.10
C SER A 110 -6.84 8.42 27.58
N THR A 111 -5.83 8.30 28.43
CA THR A 111 -5.96 8.62 29.87
C THR A 111 -6.13 10.12 30.15
N PHE A 112 -5.72 10.98 29.20
CA PHE A 112 -5.88 12.43 29.31
C PHE A 112 -7.26 12.96 28.83
N GLY A 113 -8.15 12.04 28.43
CA GLY A 113 -9.51 12.36 28.03
C GLY A 113 -9.72 12.58 26.53
N THR A 114 -10.96 12.81 26.15
CA THR A 114 -11.42 12.87 24.75
C THR A 114 -10.77 13.98 23.95
N TYR A 115 -10.47 15.12 24.58
CA TYR A 115 -9.81 16.24 23.93
C TYR A 115 -8.40 15.90 23.46
N ALA A 116 -7.67 15.13 24.27
CA ALA A 116 -6.30 14.70 23.91
C ALA A 116 -6.31 13.72 22.74
N ILE A 117 -7.29 12.82 22.70
CA ILE A 117 -7.48 11.88 21.59
C ILE A 117 -7.78 12.66 20.29
N ALA A 118 -8.67 13.65 20.34
CA ALA A 118 -8.99 14.47 19.19
C ALA A 118 -7.78 15.27 18.69
N ALA A 119 -7.03 15.89 19.59
CA ALA A 119 -5.80 16.63 19.27
C ALA A 119 -4.75 15.71 18.62
N ASN A 120 -4.56 14.51 19.18
CA ASN A 120 -3.64 13.50 18.62
C ASN A 120 -4.08 13.05 17.22
N ALA A 121 -5.38 12.89 16.98
CA ALA A 121 -5.91 12.52 15.66
C ALA A 121 -5.61 13.61 14.62
N VAL A 122 -5.84 14.87 14.94
CA VAL A 122 -5.53 16.01 14.06
C VAL A 122 -4.03 16.10 13.80
N SER A 123 -3.20 15.97 14.84
CA SER A 123 -1.73 15.96 14.72
C SER A 123 -1.24 14.85 13.79
N ASN A 124 -1.80 13.65 13.90
CA ASN A 124 -1.45 12.53 13.02
C ASN A 124 -1.80 12.82 11.55
N VAL A 125 -2.93 13.47 11.27
CA VAL A 125 -3.31 13.86 9.90
C VAL A 125 -2.31 14.86 9.32
N ILE A 126 -1.93 15.89 10.08
CA ILE A 126 -0.93 16.88 9.65
C ILE A 126 0.42 16.21 9.39
N THR A 127 0.84 15.33 10.28
CA THR A 127 2.08 14.57 10.12
C THR A 127 2.06 13.70 8.86
N LEU A 128 0.93 13.05 8.55
CA LEU A 128 0.79 12.28 7.30
C LEU A 128 1.01 13.15 6.06
N PHE A 129 0.44 14.36 6.01
CA PHE A 129 0.67 15.28 4.90
C PHE A 129 2.15 15.66 4.74
N SER A 130 2.86 15.85 5.85
CA SER A 130 4.29 16.17 5.83
C SER A 130 5.15 15.00 5.33
N ILE A 131 4.75 13.76 5.64
CA ILE A 131 5.51 12.54 5.28
C ILE A 131 5.22 12.08 3.83
N LEU A 132 4.06 12.45 3.25
CA LEU A 132 3.62 11.99 1.92
C LEU A 132 4.68 12.18 0.81
N PRO A 133 5.35 13.33 0.66
CA PRO A 133 6.37 13.51 -0.38
C PRO A 133 7.55 12.54 -0.20
N GLY A 134 8.03 12.37 1.03
CA GLY A 134 9.11 11.45 1.36
C GLY A 134 8.75 9.98 1.07
N GLN A 135 7.53 9.59 1.39
CA GLN A 135 6.99 8.26 1.07
C GLN A 135 6.93 8.01 -0.44
N ALA A 136 6.55 9.00 -1.21
CA ALA A 136 6.50 8.91 -2.67
C ALA A 136 7.90 8.68 -3.26
N ILE A 137 8.89 9.45 -2.80
CA ILE A 137 10.30 9.29 -3.21
C ILE A 137 10.82 7.91 -2.81
N CYS A 138 10.59 7.47 -1.58
CA CYS A 138 11.01 6.15 -1.08
C CYS A 138 10.46 5.02 -1.97
N LEU A 139 9.20 5.12 -2.38
CA LEU A 139 8.57 4.14 -3.26
C LEU A 139 9.19 4.13 -4.67
N ALA A 140 9.54 5.30 -5.19
CA ALA A 140 10.22 5.44 -6.48
C ALA A 140 11.63 4.85 -6.42
N VAL A 141 12.40 5.18 -5.39
CA VAL A 141 13.76 4.65 -5.14
C VAL A 141 13.73 3.13 -5.09
N THR A 142 12.86 2.56 -4.29
CA THR A 142 12.73 1.10 -4.14
C THR A 142 12.44 0.43 -5.49
N THR A 143 11.56 1.00 -6.30
CA THR A 143 11.20 0.44 -7.62
C THR A 143 12.36 0.51 -8.61
N VAL A 144 13.07 1.64 -8.67
CA VAL A 144 14.20 1.84 -9.58
C VAL A 144 15.37 0.93 -9.20
N ILE A 145 15.71 0.89 -7.91
CA ILE A 145 16.83 0.06 -7.43
C ILE A 145 16.53 -1.43 -7.64
N ALA A 146 15.30 -1.88 -7.34
CA ALA A 146 14.92 -3.27 -7.56
C ALA A 146 15.08 -3.69 -9.04
N ARG A 147 14.78 -2.79 -9.98
CA ARG A 147 14.98 -3.03 -11.42
C ARG A 147 16.45 -3.10 -11.80
N CYS A 148 17.26 -2.17 -11.32
CA CYS A 148 18.71 -2.16 -11.60
C CYS A 148 19.40 -3.42 -11.04
N VAL A 149 19.04 -3.82 -9.82
CA VAL A 149 19.57 -5.05 -9.19
C VAL A 149 19.08 -6.29 -9.94
N GLY A 150 17.82 -6.31 -10.39
CA GLY A 150 17.28 -7.41 -11.19
C GLY A 150 17.93 -7.54 -12.57
N ALA A 151 18.44 -6.44 -13.14
CA ALA A 151 19.21 -6.40 -14.38
C ALA A 151 20.71 -6.72 -14.18
N GLY A 152 21.17 -6.85 -12.92
CA GLY A 152 22.58 -7.08 -12.59
C GLY A 152 23.47 -5.84 -12.67
N ASP A 153 22.90 -4.65 -12.89
CA ASP A 153 23.66 -3.40 -13.01
C ASP A 153 23.71 -2.65 -11.67
N TYR A 154 24.67 -3.04 -10.85
CA TYR A 154 24.89 -2.48 -9.51
C TYR A 154 25.43 -1.03 -9.54
N GLU A 155 26.14 -0.65 -10.60
CA GLU A 155 26.68 0.71 -10.74
C GLU A 155 25.55 1.72 -10.97
N GLN A 156 24.60 1.39 -11.84
CA GLN A 156 23.41 2.21 -12.04
C GLN A 156 22.53 2.26 -10.77
N ALA A 157 22.39 1.14 -10.05
CA ALA A 157 21.66 1.13 -8.80
C ALA A 157 22.26 2.13 -7.78
N LYS A 158 23.59 2.17 -7.66
CA LYS A 158 24.31 3.07 -6.77
C LYS A 158 24.17 4.54 -7.19
N TYR A 159 24.24 4.81 -8.48
CA TYR A 159 24.05 6.15 -9.05
C TYR A 159 22.64 6.69 -8.79
N TYR A 160 21.61 5.91 -9.09
CA TYR A 160 20.21 6.31 -8.87
C TYR A 160 19.86 6.45 -7.39
N ASN A 161 20.41 5.57 -6.52
CA ASN A 161 20.23 5.70 -5.07
C ASN A 161 20.75 7.06 -4.58
N LYS A 162 21.98 7.43 -4.94
CA LYS A 162 22.58 8.70 -4.54
C LYS A 162 21.81 9.90 -5.10
N LYS A 163 21.37 9.83 -6.35
CA LYS A 163 20.66 10.91 -7.02
C LYS A 163 19.25 11.15 -6.48
N LEU A 164 18.53 10.07 -6.14
CA LEU A 164 17.16 10.14 -5.63
C LEU A 164 17.07 10.51 -4.14
N ILE A 165 18.12 10.25 -3.36
CA ILE A 165 18.21 10.68 -1.96
C ILE A 165 18.52 12.18 -1.86
N LEU A 166 19.20 12.76 -2.87
CA LEU A 166 19.55 14.18 -2.92
C LEU A 166 18.41 15.08 -3.44
N LEU A 167 17.29 14.51 -3.83
CA LEU A 167 16.09 15.18 -4.34
C LEU A 167 15.09 15.40 -3.23
#